data_f7af509b395976c5b2510580aa1de074
#
_entry.id   f7af509b395976c5b2510580aa1de074
#
_cell.length_a   1.000
_cell.length_b   1.000
_cell.length_c   1.000
_cell.angle_alpha   90.00
_cell.angle_beta   90.00
_cell.angle_gamma   90.00
#
_symmetry.space_group_name_H-M   'P 1'
#
loop_
_entity.id
_entity.type
_entity.pdbx_description
1 polymer ?
#
loop_
_entity_poly.entity_id
_entity_poly.type
_entity_poly.pdbx_seq_one_letter_code
_entity_poly.pdbx_strand_id
1 'polypeptide(L)'
;MLVLKPNRERRLRNYHPWVFKDDVEEWRTQPAPGEITEVRASDGAFVGLAYANPASSIPARIVSLERKKIDLEFYRKKVRAALEKRKSLRDTNAMRVVNAESDGLPGVIADQFGNILSVQIRNAGAELHRELIFEALKKETGATAAFERSDTSERQKEGLGSRTGPLWGDVPDWVPLVEDGITFGFSPLGGQKTGFYLDQRDNRRRMASLVDTSSKLLDVYSYTGGFSLHAAAKGASCMAVDKDPIALQALEKVATLNKLDKKIGSRLGDALEVLDQLLKEGRRFTHAVIDPPTLAKRKDEVTAAKRIFTIATKNTLRMLEAGGIVMVSTCAYHIKVDDLLEAVRFAAGDAGRRLEVLDVTYQPLDHPWVLQIPESLYLKTLILRAD
;
A
#
# COMPACT_ATOMS: atom_id res chain seq x y z
N MET A 1 23.77 23.38 4.54
CA MET A 1 24.51 22.23 5.10
C MET A 1 23.96 21.93 6.48
N LEU A 2 23.62 20.68 6.73
CA LEU A 2 23.07 20.18 7.99
C LEU A 2 24.17 19.46 8.78
N VAL A 3 24.29 19.75 10.08
CA VAL A 3 25.18 19.06 11.01
C VAL A 3 24.33 18.26 11.99
N LEU A 4 24.68 17.00 12.16
CA LEU A 4 24.01 16.07 13.09
C LEU A 4 24.61 16.16 14.49
N LYS A 5 23.78 15.92 15.50
CA LYS A 5 24.25 15.67 16.87
C LYS A 5 25.16 14.43 16.93
N PRO A 6 26.04 14.32 17.93
CA PRO A 6 26.95 13.19 18.08
C PRO A 6 26.22 11.83 17.98
N ASN A 7 26.81 10.90 17.23
CA ASN A 7 26.33 9.52 17.01
C ASN A 7 24.98 9.38 16.27
N ARG A 8 24.38 10.47 15.72
CA ARG A 8 23.14 10.39 14.95
C ARG A 8 23.34 9.95 13.49
N GLU A 9 24.58 10.03 12.97
CA GLU A 9 24.97 9.56 11.65
C GLU A 9 24.91 8.03 11.51
N ARG A 10 25.03 7.26 12.62
CA ARG A 10 25.09 5.80 12.60
C ARG A 10 23.92 5.17 11.86
N ARG A 11 22.69 5.67 12.11
CA ARG A 11 21.48 5.18 11.45
C ARG A 11 21.51 5.45 9.94
N LEU A 12 21.97 6.61 9.53
CA LEU A 12 22.07 7.01 8.12
C LEU A 12 23.12 6.19 7.38
N ARG A 13 24.29 5.96 7.99
CA ARG A 13 25.35 5.07 7.48
C ARG A 13 24.87 3.62 7.35
N ASN A 14 23.91 3.22 8.18
CA ASN A 14 23.23 1.91 8.11
C ASN A 14 22.00 1.95 7.19
N TYR A 15 21.97 2.85 6.19
CA TYR A 15 20.98 2.91 5.11
C TYR A 15 19.57 3.33 5.51
N HIS A 16 19.32 3.83 6.72
CA HIS A 16 18.04 4.48 7.02
C HIS A 16 18.06 5.91 6.47
N PRO A 17 17.13 6.33 5.58
CA PRO A 17 17.31 7.59 4.85
C PRO A 17 16.86 8.86 5.60
N TRP A 18 16.17 8.73 6.74
CA TRP A 18 15.55 9.87 7.40
C TRP A 18 16.41 10.47 8.51
N VAL A 19 16.58 11.79 8.47
CA VAL A 19 17.04 12.60 9.59
C VAL A 19 15.81 13.14 10.31
N PHE A 20 15.66 12.88 11.59
CA PHE A 20 14.58 13.45 12.41
C PHE A 20 14.99 14.77 13.05
N LYS A 21 14.01 15.58 13.49
CA LYS A 21 14.29 16.87 14.13
C LYS A 21 15.28 16.77 15.30
N ASP A 22 15.13 15.74 16.11
CA ASP A 22 15.98 15.50 17.30
C ASP A 22 17.42 15.11 16.95
N ASP A 23 17.69 14.71 15.68
CA ASP A 23 19.04 14.37 15.22
C ASP A 23 19.84 15.58 14.79
N VAL A 24 19.18 16.73 14.55
CA VAL A 24 19.80 17.95 14.02
C VAL A 24 20.47 18.73 15.15
N GLU A 25 21.75 19.04 14.99
CA GLU A 25 22.47 19.99 15.82
C GLU A 25 22.26 21.41 15.32
N GLU A 26 22.61 21.65 14.05
CA GLU A 26 22.50 22.98 13.45
C GLU A 26 22.31 22.90 11.93
N TRP A 27 21.76 23.98 11.39
CA TRP A 27 21.82 24.31 9.98
C TRP A 27 22.85 25.39 9.75
N ARG A 28 24.07 25.06 9.28
CA ARG A 28 25.09 26.09 8.96
C ARG A 28 24.67 26.99 7.81
N THR A 29 23.92 26.42 6.87
CA THR A 29 23.22 27.16 5.82
C THR A 29 21.83 26.60 5.74
N GLN A 30 20.81 27.40 5.96
CA GLN A 30 19.43 26.98 5.90
C GLN A 30 18.98 26.92 4.43
N PRO A 31 18.68 25.74 3.89
CA PRO A 31 18.23 25.59 2.52
C PRO A 31 16.74 25.96 2.38
N ALA A 32 16.33 26.29 1.17
CA ALA A 32 14.92 26.29 0.83
C ALA A 32 14.34 24.86 0.84
N PRO A 33 13.03 24.71 1.10
CA PRO A 33 12.40 23.39 1.04
C PRO A 33 12.61 22.69 -0.31
N GLY A 34 13.14 21.48 -0.26
CA GLY A 34 13.41 20.66 -1.44
C GLY A 34 14.85 20.70 -1.97
N GLU A 35 15.63 21.69 -1.58
CA GLU A 35 17.03 21.80 -2.04
C GLU A 35 17.89 20.62 -1.57
N ILE A 36 18.88 20.25 -2.39
CA ILE A 36 19.91 19.29 -2.01
C ILE A 36 20.89 19.93 -1.02
N THR A 37 21.11 19.25 0.08
CA THR A 37 22.06 19.67 1.11
C THR A 37 23.04 18.55 1.47
N GLU A 38 24.27 18.92 1.88
CA GLU A 38 25.16 17.96 2.54
C GLU A 38 24.71 17.76 3.99
N VAL A 39 24.67 16.49 4.40
CA VAL A 39 24.54 16.06 5.79
C VAL A 39 25.91 15.65 6.30
N ARG A 40 26.31 16.17 7.47
CA ARG A 40 27.59 15.89 8.11
C ARG A 40 27.38 15.41 9.54
N ALA A 41 28.26 14.56 10.00
CA ALA A 41 28.35 14.18 11.40
C ALA A 41 28.89 15.34 12.25
N SER A 42 28.82 15.25 13.57
CA SER A 42 29.29 16.27 14.51
C SER A 42 30.79 16.59 14.41
N ASP A 43 31.60 15.62 13.96
CA ASP A 43 33.05 15.79 13.68
C ASP A 43 33.32 16.42 12.30
N GLY A 44 32.28 16.77 11.54
CA GLY A 44 32.38 17.35 10.21
C GLY A 44 32.49 16.32 9.07
N ALA A 45 32.56 15.03 9.37
CA ALA A 45 32.62 13.98 8.32
C ALA A 45 31.35 13.99 7.46
N PHE A 46 31.52 13.79 6.15
CA PHE A 46 30.41 13.68 5.20
C PHE A 46 29.60 12.40 5.47
N VAL A 47 28.27 12.53 5.52
CA VAL A 47 27.33 11.43 5.70
C VAL A 47 26.54 11.14 4.41
N GLY A 48 26.09 12.19 3.73
CA GLY A 48 25.32 12.02 2.50
C GLY A 48 24.80 13.33 1.91
N LEU A 49 24.20 13.21 0.74
CA LEU A 49 23.37 14.24 0.11
C LEU A 49 21.90 13.96 0.44
N ALA A 50 21.14 14.99 0.79
CA ALA A 50 19.76 14.84 1.19
C ALA A 50 18.85 15.90 0.57
N TYR A 51 17.59 15.58 0.35
CA TYR A 51 16.52 16.57 0.23
C TYR A 51 16.31 17.24 1.57
N ALA A 52 16.30 18.55 1.60
CA ALA A 52 16.11 19.34 2.81
C ALA A 52 14.70 19.94 2.88
N ASN A 53 14.10 19.87 4.07
CA ASN A 53 12.90 20.64 4.43
C ASN A 53 12.94 20.94 5.92
N PRO A 54 13.58 22.06 6.34
CA PRO A 54 13.77 22.39 7.76
C PRO A 54 12.47 22.46 8.58
N ALA A 55 11.33 22.73 7.94
CA ALA A 55 10.03 22.82 8.59
C ALA A 55 9.38 21.44 8.84
N SER A 56 9.79 20.41 8.09
CA SER A 56 9.24 19.06 8.18
C SER A 56 9.63 18.35 9.49
N SER A 57 8.83 17.37 9.93
CA SER A 57 9.22 16.43 11.00
C SER A 57 10.40 15.55 10.62
N ILE A 58 10.67 15.41 9.31
CA ILE A 58 11.83 14.73 8.72
C ILE A 58 12.61 15.77 7.92
N PRO A 59 13.44 16.63 8.59
CA PRO A 59 14.07 17.79 7.97
C PRO A 59 15.07 17.45 6.87
N ALA A 60 15.56 16.20 6.78
CA ALA A 60 16.36 15.79 5.63
C ALA A 60 16.11 14.31 5.30
N ARG A 61 16.11 13.99 3.99
CA ARG A 61 15.99 12.62 3.46
C ARG A 61 17.17 12.33 2.56
N ILE A 62 18.03 11.38 2.98
CA ILE A 62 19.22 10.98 2.23
C ILE A 62 18.80 10.41 0.86
N VAL A 63 19.37 10.96 -0.18
CA VAL A 63 19.22 10.48 -1.57
C VAL A 63 20.48 9.78 -2.07
N SER A 64 21.64 10.12 -1.51
CA SER A 64 22.92 9.48 -1.84
C SER A 64 23.87 9.51 -0.65
N LEU A 65 24.55 8.40 -0.39
CA LEU A 65 25.68 8.33 0.56
C LEU A 65 27.01 8.73 -0.06
N GLU A 66 27.02 9.09 -1.34
CA GLU A 66 28.19 9.52 -2.09
C GLU A 66 27.98 10.96 -2.61
N ARG A 67 29.09 11.70 -2.77
CA ARG A 67 29.06 12.98 -3.47
C ARG A 67 28.93 12.73 -4.97
N LYS A 68 27.76 13.01 -5.50
CA LYS A 68 27.46 12.90 -6.93
C LYS A 68 26.42 13.94 -7.34
N LYS A 69 26.37 14.22 -8.62
CA LYS A 69 25.33 15.08 -9.18
C LYS A 69 23.99 14.38 -9.13
N ILE A 70 22.97 15.08 -8.64
CA ILE A 70 21.58 14.64 -8.63
C ILE A 70 20.88 15.22 -9.86
N ASP A 71 21.06 14.55 -11.00
CA ASP A 71 20.58 14.96 -12.30
C ASP A 71 19.66 13.89 -12.91
N LEU A 72 19.27 14.05 -14.16
CA LEU A 72 18.42 13.11 -14.87
C LEU A 72 18.99 11.69 -14.87
N GLU A 73 20.30 11.52 -15.10
CA GLU A 73 20.90 10.18 -15.15
C GLU A 73 20.92 9.51 -13.76
N PHE A 74 21.03 10.29 -12.68
CA PHE A 74 20.86 9.78 -11.32
C PHE A 74 19.46 9.16 -11.16
N TYR A 75 18.40 9.88 -11.54
CA TYR A 75 17.02 9.38 -11.42
C TYR A 75 16.77 8.18 -12.34
N ARG A 76 17.26 8.23 -13.57
CA ARG A 76 17.15 7.10 -14.51
C ARG A 76 17.77 5.82 -13.96
N LYS A 77 18.98 5.90 -13.39
CA LYS A 77 19.64 4.75 -12.75
C LYS A 77 18.80 4.17 -11.60
N LYS A 78 18.17 5.02 -10.79
CA LYS A 78 17.29 4.59 -9.70
C LYS A 78 16.03 3.89 -10.22
N VAL A 79 15.36 4.48 -11.20
CA VAL A 79 14.15 3.88 -11.83
C VAL A 79 14.50 2.54 -12.49
N ARG A 80 15.61 2.48 -13.24
CA ARG A 80 16.07 1.23 -13.87
C ARG A 80 16.37 0.15 -12.85
N ALA A 81 17.05 0.47 -11.77
CA ALA A 81 17.31 -0.47 -10.67
C ALA A 81 16.01 -0.94 -9.98
N ALA A 82 15.02 -0.06 -9.85
CA ALA A 82 13.71 -0.44 -9.34
C ALA A 82 12.98 -1.40 -10.30
N LEU A 83 12.94 -1.12 -11.60
CA LEU A 83 12.36 -2.01 -12.62
C LEU A 83 13.00 -3.38 -12.65
N GLU A 84 14.34 -3.45 -12.49
CA GLU A 84 15.08 -4.71 -12.46
C GLU A 84 14.57 -5.65 -11.36
N LYS A 85 14.26 -5.13 -10.17
CA LYS A 85 13.69 -5.90 -9.05
C LYS A 85 12.32 -6.51 -9.39
N ARG A 86 11.59 -5.95 -10.37
CA ARG A 86 10.23 -6.37 -10.76
C ARG A 86 10.19 -7.30 -11.97
N LYS A 87 11.33 -7.63 -12.57
CA LYS A 87 11.39 -8.48 -13.77
C LYS A 87 10.81 -9.88 -13.61
N SER A 88 10.72 -10.39 -12.39
CA SER A 88 10.12 -11.70 -12.10
C SER A 88 8.60 -11.68 -11.93
N LEU A 89 7.96 -10.50 -11.93
CA LEU A 89 6.50 -10.43 -11.92
C LEU A 89 5.92 -11.10 -13.17
N ARG A 90 4.85 -11.88 -12.96
CA ARG A 90 4.15 -12.64 -14.01
C ARG A 90 2.65 -12.46 -13.87
N ASP A 91 1.95 -12.75 -14.95
CA ASP A 91 0.50 -12.79 -15.02
C ASP A 91 -0.21 -11.48 -14.66
N THR A 92 0.50 -10.36 -14.87
CA THR A 92 -0.03 -9.01 -14.68
C THR A 92 0.65 -8.00 -15.59
N ASN A 93 -0.10 -6.99 -16.01
CA ASN A 93 0.42 -5.79 -16.68
C ASN A 93 0.42 -4.55 -15.76
N ALA A 94 0.22 -4.77 -14.45
CA ALA A 94 0.19 -3.70 -13.46
C ALA A 94 1.21 -3.96 -12.35
N MET A 95 2.00 -2.95 -11.97
CA MET A 95 3.02 -3.07 -10.92
C MET A 95 3.36 -1.71 -10.31
N ARG A 96 3.82 -1.72 -9.07
CA ARG A 96 4.53 -0.59 -8.48
C ARG A 96 5.95 -0.52 -9.04
N VAL A 97 6.23 0.48 -9.85
CA VAL A 97 7.56 0.71 -10.44
C VAL A 97 8.53 1.29 -9.41
N VAL A 98 8.07 2.25 -8.60
CA VAL A 98 8.87 2.90 -7.55
C VAL A 98 8.11 2.91 -6.24
N ASN A 99 8.73 2.35 -5.19
CA ASN A 99 8.22 2.31 -3.82
C ASN A 99 9.07 3.19 -2.88
N ALA A 100 9.08 4.48 -3.16
CA ALA A 100 9.70 5.54 -2.34
C ALA A 100 11.12 5.18 -1.83
N GLU A 101 11.33 5.27 -0.53
CA GLU A 101 12.60 5.04 0.15
C GLU A 101 13.16 3.64 -0.12
N SER A 102 12.30 2.64 -0.30
CA SER A 102 12.72 1.26 -0.58
C SER A 102 13.41 1.08 -1.93
N ASP A 103 13.17 1.99 -2.86
CA ASP A 103 13.85 2.06 -4.16
C ASP A 103 14.86 3.21 -4.24
N GLY A 104 15.12 3.89 -3.11
CA GLY A 104 16.07 4.98 -3.00
C GLY A 104 15.64 6.26 -3.74
N LEU A 105 14.31 6.46 -3.85
CA LEU A 105 13.66 7.66 -4.38
C LEU A 105 12.68 8.21 -3.33
N PRO A 106 13.17 8.83 -2.25
CA PRO A 106 12.35 9.26 -1.13
C PRO A 106 11.14 10.09 -1.58
N GLY A 107 9.95 9.66 -1.13
CA GLY A 107 8.69 10.35 -1.39
C GLY A 107 8.14 10.20 -2.81
N VAL A 108 8.70 9.33 -3.65
CA VAL A 108 8.18 9.04 -4.99
C VAL A 108 7.47 7.69 -4.99
N ILE A 109 6.21 7.66 -5.39
CA ILE A 109 5.47 6.44 -5.73
C ILE A 109 5.12 6.49 -7.21
N ALA A 110 5.36 5.40 -7.91
CA ALA A 110 4.93 5.26 -9.31
C ALA A 110 4.37 3.85 -9.53
N ASP A 111 3.11 3.78 -9.96
CA ASP A 111 2.42 2.56 -10.32
C ASP A 111 2.17 2.56 -11.83
N GLN A 112 2.49 1.47 -12.49
CA GLN A 112 2.25 1.26 -13.92
C GLN A 112 1.07 0.33 -14.13
N PHE A 113 0.18 0.71 -15.05
CA PHE A 113 -1.00 -0.04 -15.47
C PHE A 113 -0.98 -0.12 -17.01
N GLY A 114 -0.50 -1.25 -17.55
CA GLY A 114 -0.20 -1.34 -18.98
C GLY A 114 0.85 -0.32 -19.41
N ASN A 115 0.46 0.62 -20.26
CA ASN A 115 1.31 1.71 -20.73
C ASN A 115 1.04 3.07 -20.05
N ILE A 116 0.32 3.09 -18.94
CA ILE A 116 -0.07 4.30 -18.21
C ILE A 116 0.59 4.30 -16.83
N LEU A 117 1.15 5.43 -16.40
CA LEU A 117 1.69 5.63 -15.06
C LEU A 117 0.75 6.47 -14.18
N SER A 118 0.61 6.06 -12.94
CA SER A 118 0.10 6.88 -11.83
C SER A 118 1.27 7.27 -10.95
N VAL A 119 1.48 8.58 -10.72
CA VAL A 119 2.64 9.07 -9.96
C VAL A 119 2.17 9.88 -8.76
N GLN A 120 2.84 9.68 -7.61
CA GLN A 120 2.68 10.50 -6.42
C GLN A 120 4.02 11.10 -6.01
N ILE A 121 4.03 12.39 -5.75
CA ILE A 121 5.15 13.12 -5.14
C ILE A 121 4.74 13.53 -3.72
N ARG A 122 5.46 13.09 -2.70
CA ARG A 122 5.05 13.20 -1.30
C ARG A 122 5.89 14.13 -0.44
N ASN A 123 7.08 14.58 -0.91
CA ASN A 123 7.95 15.48 -0.15
C ASN A 123 8.51 16.64 -1.00
N ALA A 124 9.02 17.66 -0.34
CA ALA A 124 9.50 18.88 -0.96
C ALA A 124 10.68 18.64 -1.93
N GLY A 125 11.57 17.69 -1.63
CA GLY A 125 12.71 17.40 -2.50
C GLY A 125 12.30 16.75 -3.81
N ALA A 126 11.43 15.73 -3.75
CA ALA A 126 10.87 15.13 -4.94
C ALA A 126 10.02 16.14 -5.73
N GLU A 127 9.33 17.08 -5.06
CA GLU A 127 8.59 18.17 -5.72
C GLU A 127 9.50 19.10 -6.50
N LEU A 128 10.62 19.55 -5.90
CA LEU A 128 11.58 20.43 -6.57
C LEU A 128 12.24 19.75 -7.77
N HIS A 129 12.45 18.44 -7.72
CA HIS A 129 13.06 17.63 -8.77
C HIS A 129 12.06 16.91 -9.68
N ARG A 130 10.76 17.26 -9.60
CA ARG A 130 9.68 16.51 -10.26
C ARG A 130 9.85 16.31 -11.76
N GLU A 131 10.32 17.31 -12.47
CA GLU A 131 10.51 17.23 -13.93
C GLU A 131 11.58 16.21 -14.31
N LEU A 132 12.68 16.15 -13.55
CA LEU A 132 13.73 15.14 -13.74
C LEU A 132 13.22 13.73 -13.42
N ILE A 133 12.39 13.60 -12.37
CA ILE A 133 11.78 12.34 -11.94
C ILE A 133 10.79 11.85 -13.00
N PHE A 134 9.92 12.72 -13.52
CA PHE A 134 8.94 12.38 -14.54
C PHE A 134 9.60 11.98 -15.86
N GLU A 135 10.63 12.73 -16.28
CA GLU A 135 11.40 12.40 -17.47
C GLU A 135 12.14 11.04 -17.32
N ALA A 136 12.70 10.76 -16.13
CA ALA A 136 13.31 9.46 -15.85
C ALA A 136 12.29 8.33 -15.89
N LEU A 137 11.13 8.50 -15.26
CA LEU A 137 10.03 7.53 -15.28
C LEU A 137 9.58 7.27 -16.74
N LYS A 138 9.30 8.32 -17.50
CA LYS A 138 8.87 8.22 -18.90
C LYS A 138 9.87 7.44 -19.76
N LYS A 139 11.17 7.76 -19.64
CA LYS A 139 12.23 7.10 -20.42
C LYS A 139 12.44 5.65 -20.06
N GLU A 140 12.42 5.30 -18.79
CA GLU A 140 12.78 3.95 -18.34
C GLU A 140 11.60 2.98 -18.37
N THR A 141 10.35 3.48 -18.22
CA THR A 141 9.15 2.61 -18.28
C THR A 141 8.57 2.49 -19.68
N GLY A 142 8.86 3.44 -20.58
CA GLY A 142 8.24 3.53 -21.90
C GLY A 142 6.74 3.87 -21.85
N ALA A 143 6.22 4.36 -20.70
CA ALA A 143 4.81 4.69 -20.55
C ALA A 143 4.41 5.83 -21.51
N THR A 144 3.32 5.61 -22.25
CA THR A 144 2.80 6.56 -23.26
C THR A 144 1.99 7.69 -22.64
N ALA A 145 1.41 7.45 -21.45
CA ALA A 145 0.65 8.45 -20.69
C ALA A 145 0.94 8.34 -19.20
N ALA A 146 0.73 9.44 -18.47
CA ALA A 146 0.79 9.45 -17.01
C ALA A 146 -0.13 10.50 -16.41
N PHE A 147 -0.53 10.26 -15.17
CA PHE A 147 -1.29 11.19 -14.34
C PHE A 147 -0.73 11.27 -12.93
N GLU A 148 -0.93 12.39 -12.28
CA GLU A 148 -0.50 12.64 -10.90
C GLU A 148 -1.66 12.44 -9.92
N ARG A 149 -1.38 11.78 -8.78
CA ARG A 149 -2.28 11.59 -7.65
C ARG A 149 -1.58 11.97 -6.34
N SER A 150 -1.07 13.21 -6.32
CA SER A 150 -0.35 13.80 -5.19
C SER A 150 -1.32 14.55 -4.22
N ASP A 151 -2.48 13.95 -3.96
CA ASP A 151 -3.54 14.40 -3.06
C ASP A 151 -3.48 13.71 -1.68
N THR A 152 -2.26 13.49 -1.17
CA THR A 152 -2.02 12.73 0.06
C THR A 152 -1.76 13.63 1.28
N SER A 153 -2.11 13.13 2.48
CA SER A 153 -1.88 13.85 3.74
C SER A 153 -0.38 14.02 4.09
N GLU A 154 0.47 13.13 3.60
CA GLU A 154 1.93 13.22 3.75
C GLU A 154 2.48 14.48 3.10
N ARG A 155 1.94 14.84 1.94
CA ARG A 155 2.31 16.05 1.20
C ARG A 155 1.97 17.32 1.97
N GLN A 156 0.82 17.35 2.64
CA GLN A 156 0.43 18.48 3.49
C GLN A 156 1.40 18.69 4.67
N LYS A 157 1.92 17.59 5.26
CA LYS A 157 2.93 17.64 6.33
C LYS A 157 4.29 18.20 5.85
N GLU A 158 4.52 18.19 4.54
CA GLU A 158 5.70 18.79 3.90
C GLU A 158 5.50 20.26 3.50
N GLY A 159 4.31 20.83 3.77
CA GLY A 159 3.96 22.19 3.36
C GLY A 159 3.56 22.30 1.90
N LEU A 160 3.21 21.20 1.26
CA LEU A 160 2.86 21.16 -0.17
C LEU A 160 1.34 21.05 -0.37
N GLY A 161 0.82 21.77 -1.36
CA GLY A 161 -0.57 21.64 -1.80
C GLY A 161 -0.84 20.34 -2.55
N SER A 162 -2.11 19.92 -2.61
CA SER A 162 -2.55 18.79 -3.42
C SER A 162 -2.34 19.06 -4.91
N ARG A 163 -1.94 17.99 -5.65
CA ARG A 163 -1.85 18.00 -7.11
C ARG A 163 -2.46 16.74 -7.68
N THR A 164 -3.32 16.91 -8.68
CA THR A 164 -3.93 15.82 -9.45
C THR A 164 -4.08 16.26 -10.90
N GLY A 165 -4.03 15.32 -11.83
CA GLY A 165 -4.26 15.60 -13.25
C GLY A 165 -3.27 14.91 -14.18
N PRO A 166 -3.44 15.08 -15.49
CA PRO A 166 -2.53 14.50 -16.50
C PRO A 166 -1.14 15.11 -16.40
N LEU A 167 -0.10 14.29 -16.64
CA LEU A 167 1.31 14.70 -16.72
C LEU A 167 1.82 14.71 -18.16
N TRP A 168 1.57 13.65 -18.90
CA TRP A 168 1.85 13.56 -20.34
C TRP A 168 0.95 12.53 -21.00
N GLY A 169 0.80 12.64 -22.33
CA GLY A 169 -0.03 11.74 -23.14
C GLY A 169 -1.53 11.82 -22.83
N ASP A 170 -2.30 11.00 -23.49
CA ASP A 170 -3.75 10.92 -23.32
C ASP A 170 -4.08 9.89 -22.23
N VAL A 171 -4.64 10.35 -21.11
CA VAL A 171 -5.08 9.51 -20.01
C VAL A 171 -6.56 9.21 -20.19
N PRO A 172 -6.95 7.94 -20.38
CA PRO A 172 -8.35 7.58 -20.57
C PRO A 172 -9.15 7.68 -19.27
N ASP A 173 -10.47 7.88 -19.38
CA ASP A 173 -11.38 7.91 -18.23
C ASP A 173 -11.44 6.57 -17.47
N TRP A 174 -11.07 5.48 -18.14
CA TRP A 174 -11.01 4.15 -17.58
C TRP A 174 -9.68 3.48 -17.95
N VAL A 175 -8.86 3.18 -16.96
CA VAL A 175 -7.57 2.50 -17.12
C VAL A 175 -7.75 1.01 -16.84
N PRO A 176 -7.64 0.15 -17.86
CA PRO A 176 -7.70 -1.29 -17.68
C PRO A 176 -6.37 -1.83 -17.14
N LEU A 177 -6.47 -2.89 -16.34
CA LEU A 177 -5.33 -3.70 -15.93
C LEU A 177 -5.72 -5.18 -15.90
N VAL A 178 -4.74 -6.05 -16.04
CA VAL A 178 -4.92 -7.50 -15.97
C VAL A 178 -4.09 -8.06 -14.83
N GLU A 179 -4.71 -8.90 -14.02
CA GLU A 179 -4.06 -9.69 -12.96
C GLU A 179 -4.64 -11.10 -12.96
N ASP A 180 -3.78 -12.11 -13.19
CA ASP A 180 -4.15 -13.54 -13.22
C ASP A 180 -5.30 -13.87 -14.19
N GLY A 181 -5.31 -13.22 -15.36
CA GLY A 181 -6.35 -13.39 -16.39
C GLY A 181 -7.64 -12.63 -16.11
N ILE A 182 -7.77 -11.94 -14.97
CA ILE A 182 -8.92 -11.12 -14.63
C ILE A 182 -8.64 -9.68 -15.08
N THR A 183 -9.57 -9.11 -15.85
CA THR A 183 -9.51 -7.70 -16.26
C THR A 183 -10.17 -6.83 -15.21
N PHE A 184 -9.38 -5.98 -14.56
CA PHE A 184 -9.82 -4.91 -13.69
C PHE A 184 -9.76 -3.57 -14.41
N GLY A 185 -10.16 -2.51 -13.72
CA GLY A 185 -9.94 -1.16 -14.18
C GLY A 185 -10.46 -0.13 -13.19
N PHE A 186 -10.03 1.10 -13.36
CA PHE A 186 -10.38 2.21 -12.48
C PHE A 186 -10.41 3.53 -13.25
N SER A 187 -11.08 4.53 -12.66
CA SER A 187 -11.00 5.91 -13.16
C SER A 187 -9.79 6.62 -12.52
N PRO A 188 -8.87 7.18 -13.33
CA PRO A 188 -7.67 7.86 -12.84
C PRO A 188 -7.95 9.01 -11.88
N LEU A 189 -9.01 9.75 -12.11
CA LEU A 189 -9.38 10.94 -11.33
C LEU A 189 -10.39 10.65 -10.22
N GLY A 190 -11.12 9.52 -10.29
CA GLY A 190 -12.19 9.17 -9.34
C GLY A 190 -11.82 8.03 -8.36
N GLY A 191 -10.72 7.31 -8.58
CA GLY A 191 -10.31 6.18 -7.75
C GLY A 191 -9.59 6.58 -6.45
N GLN A 192 -9.50 5.64 -5.51
CA GLN A 192 -8.69 5.82 -4.30
C GLN A 192 -7.19 5.57 -4.57
N LYS A 193 -6.31 6.20 -3.79
CA LYS A 193 -4.84 6.10 -3.93
C LYS A 193 -4.38 6.34 -5.38
N THR A 194 -3.54 5.44 -5.90
CA THR A 194 -3.04 5.46 -7.28
C THR A 194 -4.00 4.82 -8.29
N GLY A 195 -5.11 4.19 -7.81
CA GLY A 195 -6.15 3.59 -8.64
C GLY A 195 -6.53 2.16 -8.27
N PHE A 196 -5.57 1.29 -7.96
CA PHE A 196 -5.81 -0.11 -7.58
C PHE A 196 -4.85 -0.54 -6.45
N TYR A 197 -5.28 -1.51 -5.62
CA TYR A 197 -4.49 -2.03 -4.50
C TYR A 197 -3.55 -3.14 -4.96
N LEU A 198 -2.44 -2.77 -5.62
CA LEU A 198 -1.44 -3.71 -6.11
C LEU A 198 -0.73 -4.47 -4.99
N ASP A 199 -0.67 -3.89 -3.79
CA ASP A 199 -0.03 -4.46 -2.60
C ASP A 199 -0.72 -5.72 -2.06
N GLN A 200 -1.98 -5.98 -2.43
CA GLN A 200 -2.72 -7.18 -2.05
C GLN A 200 -2.67 -8.32 -3.09
N ARG A 201 -1.92 -8.18 -4.19
CA ARG A 201 -1.85 -9.17 -5.28
C ARG A 201 -1.58 -10.58 -4.78
N ASP A 202 -0.51 -10.77 -4.01
CA ASP A 202 -0.11 -12.11 -3.57
C ASP A 202 -1.09 -12.68 -2.56
N ASN A 203 -1.75 -11.84 -1.75
CA ASN A 203 -2.82 -12.26 -0.86
C ASN A 203 -4.08 -12.68 -1.61
N ARG A 204 -4.45 -11.96 -2.70
CA ARG A 204 -5.55 -12.38 -3.59
C ARG A 204 -5.26 -13.75 -4.22
N ARG A 205 -4.05 -13.96 -4.74
CA ARG A 205 -3.58 -15.25 -5.27
C ARG A 205 -3.64 -16.34 -4.22
N ARG A 206 -3.18 -16.03 -3.01
CA ARG A 206 -3.17 -16.98 -1.90
C ARG A 206 -4.59 -17.39 -1.51
N MET A 207 -5.52 -16.44 -1.35
CA MET A 207 -6.93 -16.74 -1.11
C MET A 207 -7.53 -17.57 -2.26
N ALA A 208 -7.29 -17.19 -3.51
CA ALA A 208 -7.78 -17.92 -4.68
C ALA A 208 -7.24 -19.36 -4.76
N SER A 209 -6.06 -19.65 -4.20
CA SER A 209 -5.50 -21.01 -4.13
C SER A 209 -6.15 -21.90 -3.07
N LEU A 210 -6.93 -21.31 -2.16
CA LEU A 210 -7.59 -22.01 -1.05
C LEU A 210 -9.07 -22.27 -1.29
N VAL A 211 -9.66 -21.68 -2.33
CA VAL A 211 -11.09 -21.83 -2.67
C VAL A 211 -11.30 -22.79 -3.84
N ASP A 212 -12.51 -23.34 -3.92
CA ASP A 212 -13.01 -24.17 -5.01
C ASP A 212 -14.46 -23.82 -5.38
N THR A 213 -15.11 -24.64 -6.21
CA THR A 213 -16.49 -24.43 -6.68
C THR A 213 -17.56 -24.57 -5.58
N SER A 214 -17.25 -25.20 -4.45
CA SER A 214 -18.13 -25.32 -3.29
C SER A 214 -17.98 -24.17 -2.30
N SER A 215 -16.94 -23.36 -2.46
CA SER A 215 -16.57 -22.31 -1.51
C SER A 215 -17.53 -21.12 -1.54
N LYS A 216 -17.78 -20.56 -0.35
CA LYS A 216 -18.56 -19.34 -0.13
C LYS A 216 -17.67 -18.34 0.57
N LEU A 217 -17.24 -17.30 -0.16
CA LEU A 217 -16.34 -16.25 0.35
C LEU A 217 -17.14 -15.04 0.85
N LEU A 218 -16.81 -14.57 2.06
CA LEU A 218 -17.20 -13.26 2.57
C LEU A 218 -16.00 -12.30 2.44
N ASP A 219 -16.15 -11.24 1.65
CA ASP A 219 -15.10 -10.25 1.37
C ASP A 219 -15.49 -8.92 2.05
N VAL A 220 -14.92 -8.66 3.22
CA VAL A 220 -15.26 -7.51 4.06
C VAL A 220 -14.26 -6.38 3.83
N TYR A 221 -14.76 -5.18 3.58
CA TYR A 221 -14.03 -4.02 3.04
C TYR A 221 -13.52 -4.29 1.62
N SER A 222 -14.42 -4.82 0.80
CA SER A 222 -14.08 -5.40 -0.51
C SER A 222 -13.56 -4.39 -1.54
N TYR A 223 -13.83 -3.09 -1.35
CA TYR A 223 -13.55 -2.05 -2.35
C TYR A 223 -14.11 -2.47 -3.72
N THR A 224 -13.28 -2.56 -4.77
CA THR A 224 -13.67 -3.00 -6.11
C THR A 224 -13.63 -4.53 -6.27
N GLY A 225 -13.63 -5.29 -5.16
CA GLY A 225 -13.82 -6.74 -5.13
C GLY A 225 -12.64 -7.57 -5.59
N GLY A 226 -11.42 -7.11 -5.36
CA GLY A 226 -10.23 -7.84 -5.81
C GLY A 226 -10.16 -9.28 -5.32
N PHE A 227 -10.46 -9.56 -4.04
CA PHE A 227 -10.52 -10.92 -3.50
C PHE A 227 -11.72 -11.70 -4.03
N SER A 228 -12.90 -11.08 -4.08
CA SER A 228 -14.12 -11.68 -4.60
C SER A 228 -13.96 -12.15 -6.05
N LEU A 229 -13.36 -11.32 -6.92
CA LEU A 229 -13.14 -11.63 -8.33
C LEU A 229 -12.17 -12.80 -8.52
N HIS A 230 -11.06 -12.84 -7.77
CA HIS A 230 -10.11 -13.96 -7.82
C HIS A 230 -10.74 -15.26 -7.33
N ALA A 231 -11.52 -15.22 -6.25
CA ALA A 231 -12.23 -16.39 -5.73
C ALA A 231 -13.33 -16.86 -6.70
N ALA A 232 -14.12 -15.94 -7.26
CA ALA A 232 -15.15 -16.26 -8.23
C ALA A 232 -14.60 -16.86 -9.52
N ALA A 233 -13.41 -16.44 -9.97
CA ALA A 233 -12.70 -17.04 -11.11
C ALA A 233 -12.30 -18.50 -10.85
N LYS A 234 -12.16 -18.93 -9.58
CA LYS A 234 -11.97 -20.33 -9.17
C LYS A 234 -13.28 -21.08 -8.95
N GLY A 235 -14.41 -20.41 -9.12
CA GLY A 235 -15.74 -20.99 -9.04
C GLY A 235 -16.50 -20.70 -7.75
N ALA A 236 -15.89 -20.07 -6.75
CA ALA A 236 -16.53 -19.71 -5.48
C ALA A 236 -17.72 -18.76 -5.67
N SER A 237 -18.70 -18.84 -4.76
CA SER A 237 -19.73 -17.82 -4.59
C SER A 237 -19.25 -16.79 -3.59
N CYS A 238 -19.40 -15.49 -3.89
CA CYS A 238 -18.84 -14.42 -3.08
C CYS A 238 -19.91 -13.44 -2.62
N MET A 239 -19.74 -12.91 -1.40
CA MET A 239 -20.49 -11.78 -0.85
C MET A 239 -19.48 -10.67 -0.54
N ALA A 240 -19.51 -9.59 -1.31
CA ALA A 240 -18.67 -8.41 -1.12
C ALA A 240 -19.39 -7.39 -0.23
N VAL A 241 -18.68 -6.82 0.74
CA VAL A 241 -19.20 -5.83 1.67
C VAL A 241 -18.32 -4.58 1.65
N ASP A 242 -18.87 -3.44 1.28
CA ASP A 242 -18.20 -2.14 1.36
C ASP A 242 -19.21 -1.02 1.62
N LYS A 243 -18.71 0.08 2.18
CA LYS A 243 -19.53 1.29 2.43
C LYS A 243 -19.52 2.28 1.25
N ASP A 244 -18.63 2.08 0.28
CA ASP A 244 -18.47 2.95 -0.88
C ASP A 244 -19.31 2.44 -2.04
N PRO A 245 -20.43 3.11 -2.39
CA PRO A 245 -21.30 2.69 -3.50
C PRO A 245 -20.59 2.75 -4.85
N ILE A 246 -19.62 3.65 -5.03
CA ILE A 246 -18.88 3.78 -6.29
C ILE A 246 -17.94 2.56 -6.45
N ALA A 247 -17.33 2.10 -5.36
CA ALA A 247 -16.49 0.91 -5.37
C ALA A 247 -17.31 -0.34 -5.73
N LEU A 248 -18.52 -0.50 -5.17
CA LEU A 248 -19.40 -1.62 -5.48
C LEU A 248 -19.94 -1.57 -6.92
N GLN A 249 -20.26 -0.39 -7.45
CA GLN A 249 -20.60 -0.25 -8.88
C GLN A 249 -19.43 -0.63 -9.79
N ALA A 250 -18.21 -0.26 -9.41
CA ALA A 250 -17.00 -0.68 -10.14
C ALA A 250 -16.81 -2.20 -10.08
N LEU A 251 -17.06 -2.83 -8.92
CA LEU A 251 -17.06 -4.29 -8.77
C LEU A 251 -18.05 -4.94 -9.74
N GLU A 252 -19.32 -4.48 -9.79
CA GLU A 252 -20.36 -5.04 -10.67
C GLU A 252 -19.96 -4.93 -12.15
N LYS A 253 -19.43 -3.77 -12.56
CA LYS A 253 -18.91 -3.56 -13.91
C LYS A 253 -17.77 -4.56 -14.24
N VAL A 254 -16.80 -4.72 -13.33
CA VAL A 254 -15.67 -5.63 -13.52
C VAL A 254 -16.12 -7.09 -13.48
N ALA A 255 -17.05 -7.46 -12.60
CA ALA A 255 -17.62 -8.80 -12.54
C ALA A 255 -18.32 -9.16 -13.87
N THR A 256 -19.12 -8.26 -14.42
CA THR A 256 -19.78 -8.44 -15.73
C THR A 256 -18.76 -8.59 -16.86
N LEU A 257 -17.73 -7.74 -16.89
CA LEU A 257 -16.66 -7.79 -17.89
C LEU A 257 -15.96 -9.17 -17.92
N ASN A 258 -15.79 -9.78 -16.75
CA ASN A 258 -15.16 -11.10 -16.58
C ASN A 258 -16.16 -12.27 -16.59
N LYS A 259 -17.44 -12.03 -16.80
CA LYS A 259 -18.54 -13.05 -16.77
C LYS A 259 -18.65 -13.74 -15.40
N LEU A 260 -18.39 -13.01 -14.32
CA LEU A 260 -18.44 -13.48 -12.93
C LEU A 260 -19.61 -12.89 -12.12
N ASP A 261 -20.45 -12.07 -12.75
CA ASP A 261 -21.58 -11.35 -12.14
C ASP A 261 -22.56 -12.29 -11.39
N LYS A 262 -22.78 -13.50 -11.90
CA LYS A 262 -23.66 -14.49 -11.26
C LYS A 262 -23.08 -15.13 -10.00
N LYS A 263 -21.79 -14.96 -9.75
CA LYS A 263 -21.07 -15.54 -8.60
C LYS A 263 -20.83 -14.55 -7.47
N ILE A 264 -20.99 -13.25 -7.72
CA ILE A 264 -20.66 -12.19 -6.78
C ILE A 264 -21.91 -11.39 -6.45
N GLY A 265 -22.34 -11.45 -5.18
CA GLY A 265 -23.31 -10.51 -4.62
C GLY A 265 -22.61 -9.42 -3.83
N SER A 266 -23.27 -8.28 -3.63
CA SER A 266 -22.75 -7.17 -2.85
C SER A 266 -23.72 -6.70 -1.77
N ARG A 267 -23.19 -6.12 -0.67
CA ARG A 267 -23.94 -5.43 0.39
C ARG A 267 -23.27 -4.08 0.65
N LEU A 268 -24.03 -3.01 0.42
CA LEU A 268 -23.63 -1.65 0.76
C LEU A 268 -23.90 -1.37 2.24
N GLY A 269 -22.89 -0.91 2.98
CA GLY A 269 -23.04 -0.49 4.37
C GLY A 269 -21.74 -0.51 5.17
N ASP A 270 -21.81 -0.03 6.41
CA ASP A 270 -20.70 -0.18 7.34
C ASP A 270 -20.40 -1.66 7.61
N ALA A 271 -19.15 -2.02 7.58
CA ALA A 271 -18.75 -3.42 7.67
C ALA A 271 -19.23 -4.10 8.98
N LEU A 272 -19.15 -3.42 10.12
CA LEU A 272 -19.56 -4.02 11.39
C LEU A 272 -21.08 -4.19 11.48
N GLU A 273 -21.83 -3.24 10.94
CA GLU A 273 -23.31 -3.30 10.89
C GLU A 273 -23.75 -4.42 9.93
N VAL A 274 -23.14 -4.51 8.74
CA VAL A 274 -23.48 -5.56 7.77
C VAL A 274 -23.11 -6.95 8.32
N LEU A 275 -21.95 -7.11 8.98
CA LEU A 275 -21.59 -8.37 9.63
C LEU A 275 -22.63 -8.80 10.70
N ASP A 276 -23.14 -7.85 11.50
CA ASP A 276 -24.19 -8.15 12.48
C ASP A 276 -25.51 -8.56 11.81
N GLN A 277 -25.88 -7.92 10.72
CA GLN A 277 -27.06 -8.28 9.92
C GLN A 277 -26.93 -9.69 9.31
N LEU A 278 -25.79 -9.99 8.67
CA LEU A 278 -25.52 -11.30 8.07
C LEU A 278 -25.54 -12.43 9.13
N LEU A 279 -25.03 -12.14 10.33
CA LEU A 279 -25.09 -13.07 11.46
C LEU A 279 -26.53 -13.34 11.90
N LYS A 280 -27.37 -12.31 12.02
CA LYS A 280 -28.81 -12.42 12.33
C LYS A 280 -29.60 -13.16 11.23
N GLU A 281 -29.23 -12.98 9.97
CA GLU A 281 -29.76 -13.70 8.82
C GLU A 281 -29.35 -15.21 8.80
N GLY A 282 -28.47 -15.64 9.71
CA GLY A 282 -27.97 -17.01 9.76
C GLY A 282 -27.06 -17.40 8.59
N ARG A 283 -26.42 -16.41 7.93
CA ARG A 283 -25.52 -16.68 6.81
C ARG A 283 -24.32 -17.49 7.26
N ARG A 284 -23.82 -18.35 6.33
CA ARG A 284 -22.65 -19.20 6.57
C ARG A 284 -21.69 -19.09 5.38
N PHE A 285 -20.38 -19.11 5.68
CA PHE A 285 -19.30 -18.99 4.73
C PHE A 285 -18.23 -20.03 5.03
N THR A 286 -17.50 -20.45 4.00
CA THR A 286 -16.34 -21.33 4.13
C THR A 286 -15.04 -20.54 4.18
N HIS A 287 -15.03 -19.34 3.60
CA HIS A 287 -13.88 -18.48 3.53
C HIS A 287 -14.29 -17.04 3.84
N ALA A 288 -13.35 -16.27 4.42
CA ALA A 288 -13.55 -14.84 4.64
C ALA A 288 -12.27 -14.05 4.50
N VAL A 289 -12.39 -12.80 4.07
CA VAL A 289 -11.33 -11.79 4.06
C VAL A 289 -11.80 -10.58 4.86
N ILE A 290 -10.93 -10.05 5.71
CA ILE A 290 -11.12 -8.82 6.48
C ILE A 290 -9.92 -7.92 6.18
N ASP A 291 -10.09 -6.94 5.28
CA ASP A 291 -9.03 -6.04 4.81
C ASP A 291 -9.44 -4.57 4.95
N PRO A 292 -9.55 -4.06 6.18
CA PRO A 292 -10.02 -2.70 6.42
C PRO A 292 -9.02 -1.65 5.91
N PRO A 293 -9.48 -0.41 5.65
CA PRO A 293 -8.61 0.73 5.40
C PRO A 293 -7.67 0.96 6.60
N THR A 294 -6.69 1.87 6.44
CA THR A 294 -5.74 2.19 7.51
C THR A 294 -6.45 2.67 8.77
N LEU A 295 -6.60 1.79 9.77
CA LEU A 295 -7.30 2.04 11.03
C LEU A 295 -6.44 2.78 12.06
N ALA A 296 -5.12 2.79 11.94
CA ALA A 296 -4.21 3.49 12.83
C ALA A 296 -3.12 4.23 12.03
N LYS A 297 -3.30 5.54 11.88
CA LYS A 297 -2.31 6.45 11.27
C LYS A 297 -1.27 6.93 12.29
N ARG A 298 -1.58 6.84 13.59
CA ARG A 298 -0.74 7.22 14.72
C ARG A 298 -0.72 6.09 15.76
N LYS A 299 0.29 6.12 16.62
CA LYS A 299 0.49 5.11 17.65
C LYS A 299 -0.64 5.07 18.69
N ASP A 300 -1.21 6.20 19.03
CA ASP A 300 -2.32 6.35 19.98
C ASP A 300 -3.65 5.74 19.46
N GLU A 301 -3.77 5.51 18.13
CA GLU A 301 -4.96 4.91 17.50
C GLU A 301 -4.94 3.37 17.50
N VAL A 302 -3.82 2.72 17.87
CA VAL A 302 -3.64 1.25 17.79
C VAL A 302 -4.68 0.50 18.62
N THR A 303 -4.96 0.96 19.85
CA THR A 303 -5.94 0.31 20.75
C THR A 303 -7.35 0.31 20.15
N ALA A 304 -7.79 1.43 19.57
CA ALA A 304 -9.08 1.53 18.91
C ALA A 304 -9.14 0.64 17.64
N ALA A 305 -8.07 0.61 16.86
CA ALA A 305 -7.97 -0.26 15.70
C ALA A 305 -8.04 -1.75 16.07
N LYS A 306 -7.33 -2.20 17.12
CA LYS A 306 -7.40 -3.58 17.62
C LYS A 306 -8.84 -3.97 18.00
N ARG A 307 -9.60 -3.07 18.61
CA ARG A 307 -11.01 -3.31 18.94
C ARG A 307 -11.86 -3.56 17.69
N ILE A 308 -11.65 -2.78 16.61
CA ILE A 308 -12.36 -2.97 15.34
C ILE A 308 -12.01 -4.34 14.73
N PHE A 309 -10.73 -4.72 14.71
CA PHE A 309 -10.30 -6.05 14.26
C PHE A 309 -10.94 -7.17 15.08
N THR A 310 -10.98 -7.04 16.42
CA THR A 310 -11.60 -8.03 17.30
C THR A 310 -13.08 -8.22 16.98
N ILE A 311 -13.85 -7.13 16.84
CA ILE A 311 -15.29 -7.21 16.56
C ILE A 311 -15.54 -7.79 15.17
N ALA A 312 -14.86 -7.29 14.13
CA ALA A 312 -15.03 -7.78 12.77
C ALA A 312 -14.69 -9.27 12.65
N THR A 313 -13.54 -9.67 13.23
CA THR A 313 -13.09 -11.07 13.20
C THR A 313 -14.03 -11.99 13.99
N LYS A 314 -14.47 -11.57 15.19
CA LYS A 314 -15.42 -12.34 16.01
C LYS A 314 -16.72 -12.63 15.24
N ASN A 315 -17.35 -11.60 14.68
CA ASN A 315 -18.60 -11.76 13.94
C ASN A 315 -18.43 -12.65 12.70
N THR A 316 -17.31 -12.49 11.98
CA THR A 316 -16.94 -13.34 10.86
C THR A 316 -16.75 -14.80 11.26
N LEU A 317 -16.01 -15.07 12.35
CA LEU A 317 -15.77 -16.44 12.85
C LEU A 317 -17.06 -17.16 13.25
N ARG A 318 -18.06 -16.44 13.76
CA ARG A 318 -19.38 -17.02 14.09
C ARG A 318 -20.17 -17.46 12.86
N MET A 319 -19.90 -16.87 11.71
CA MET A 319 -20.50 -17.24 10.41
C MET A 319 -19.65 -18.25 9.62
N LEU A 320 -18.41 -18.49 10.06
CA LEU A 320 -17.50 -19.39 9.34
C LEU A 320 -17.81 -20.85 9.68
N GLU A 321 -17.89 -21.70 8.68
CA GLU A 321 -18.06 -23.17 8.83
C GLU A 321 -16.83 -23.79 9.52
N ALA A 322 -16.96 -24.99 10.09
CA ALA A 322 -15.82 -25.72 10.65
C ALA A 322 -14.81 -26.06 9.55
N GLY A 323 -13.52 -25.89 9.82
CA GLY A 323 -12.45 -26.00 8.82
C GLY A 323 -12.33 -24.79 7.88
N GLY A 324 -13.20 -23.79 8.05
CA GLY A 324 -13.20 -22.59 7.19
C GLY A 324 -11.98 -21.72 7.39
N ILE A 325 -11.65 -20.91 6.38
CA ILE A 325 -10.44 -20.10 6.34
C ILE A 325 -10.79 -18.61 6.47
N VAL A 326 -10.08 -17.90 7.33
CA VAL A 326 -10.17 -16.44 7.43
C VAL A 326 -8.81 -15.78 7.18
N MET A 327 -8.80 -14.75 6.34
CA MET A 327 -7.66 -13.87 6.10
C MET A 327 -7.95 -12.53 6.77
N VAL A 328 -7.01 -12.05 7.60
CA VAL A 328 -7.12 -10.75 8.28
C VAL A 328 -5.91 -9.92 7.97
N SER A 329 -6.10 -8.77 7.31
CA SER A 329 -5.05 -7.89 6.84
C SER A 329 -5.05 -6.54 7.53
N THR A 330 -3.88 -5.91 7.63
CA THR A 330 -3.73 -4.50 8.01
C THR A 330 -2.65 -3.82 7.19
N CYS A 331 -2.96 -2.65 6.63
CA CYS A 331 -1.98 -1.78 5.97
C CYS A 331 -1.45 -0.67 6.88
N ALA A 332 -1.73 -0.70 8.18
CA ALA A 332 -1.27 0.29 9.15
C ALA A 332 0.14 -0.04 9.67
N TYR A 333 1.10 0.86 9.44
CA TYR A 333 2.48 0.71 9.96
C TYR A 333 2.53 0.54 11.49
N HIS A 334 1.68 1.28 12.22
CA HIS A 334 1.69 1.27 13.69
C HIS A 334 1.10 -0.01 14.29
N ILE A 335 0.31 -0.78 13.55
CA ILE A 335 -0.18 -2.10 13.98
C ILE A 335 0.89 -3.13 13.61
N LYS A 336 1.51 -3.75 14.61
CA LYS A 336 2.49 -4.81 14.42
C LYS A 336 1.80 -6.16 14.26
N VAL A 337 2.54 -7.18 13.81
CA VAL A 337 2.01 -8.56 13.68
C VAL A 337 1.45 -9.04 15.03
N ASP A 338 2.16 -8.77 16.12
CA ASP A 338 1.73 -9.14 17.48
C ASP A 338 0.41 -8.49 17.90
N ASP A 339 0.19 -7.21 17.52
CA ASP A 339 -1.07 -6.51 17.78
C ASP A 339 -2.24 -7.16 17.02
N LEU A 340 -2.00 -7.57 15.77
CA LEU A 340 -3.00 -8.23 14.94
C LEU A 340 -3.29 -9.65 15.47
N LEU A 341 -2.26 -10.42 15.83
CA LEU A 341 -2.39 -11.75 16.45
C LEU A 341 -3.16 -11.66 17.75
N GLU A 342 -2.91 -10.65 18.58
CA GLU A 342 -3.63 -10.45 19.85
C GLU A 342 -5.12 -10.15 19.61
N ALA A 343 -5.43 -9.22 18.68
CA ALA A 343 -6.83 -8.89 18.36
C ALA A 343 -7.60 -10.10 17.83
N VAL A 344 -6.98 -10.89 16.95
CA VAL A 344 -7.58 -12.12 16.39
C VAL A 344 -7.74 -13.20 17.45
N ARG A 345 -6.80 -13.35 18.37
CA ARG A 345 -6.86 -14.30 19.49
C ARG A 345 -8.04 -14.01 20.42
N PHE A 346 -8.25 -12.73 20.78
CA PHE A 346 -9.42 -12.33 21.55
C PHE A 346 -10.73 -12.60 20.81
N ALA A 347 -10.76 -12.26 19.51
CA ALA A 347 -11.92 -12.54 18.67
C ALA A 347 -12.27 -14.03 18.61
N ALA A 348 -11.26 -14.90 18.52
CA ALA A 348 -11.44 -16.35 18.50
C ALA A 348 -12.00 -16.89 19.82
N GLY A 349 -11.46 -16.44 20.97
CA GLY A 349 -11.99 -16.75 22.29
C GLY A 349 -13.46 -16.34 22.44
N ASP A 350 -13.81 -15.11 22.08
CA ASP A 350 -15.17 -14.57 22.12
C ASP A 350 -16.14 -15.29 21.15
N ALA A 351 -15.62 -15.89 20.08
CA ALA A 351 -16.40 -16.68 19.13
C ALA A 351 -16.49 -18.16 19.50
N GLY A 352 -15.75 -18.61 20.53
CA GLY A 352 -15.66 -20.02 20.92
C GLY A 352 -14.95 -20.88 19.86
N ARG A 353 -13.97 -20.33 19.14
CA ARG A 353 -13.29 -21.01 18.02
C ARG A 353 -11.78 -21.12 18.31
N ARG A 354 -11.19 -22.25 17.94
CA ARG A 354 -9.75 -22.42 17.87
C ARG A 354 -9.28 -22.06 16.47
N LEU A 355 -8.14 -21.35 16.35
CA LEU A 355 -7.55 -20.97 15.08
C LEU A 355 -6.15 -21.57 14.94
N GLU A 356 -5.91 -22.22 13.81
CA GLU A 356 -4.59 -22.63 13.35
C GLU A 356 -4.04 -21.55 12.41
N VAL A 357 -2.80 -21.09 12.65
CA VAL A 357 -2.13 -20.16 11.75
C VAL A 357 -1.54 -20.95 10.57
N LEU A 358 -2.07 -20.72 9.37
CA LEU A 358 -1.58 -21.34 8.14
C LEU A 358 -0.42 -20.56 7.55
N ASP A 359 -0.46 -19.21 7.63
CA ASP A 359 0.55 -18.35 7.03
C ASP A 359 0.52 -16.96 7.64
N VAL A 360 1.64 -16.23 7.55
CA VAL A 360 1.76 -14.81 7.82
C VAL A 360 2.44 -14.16 6.63
N THR A 361 1.71 -13.36 5.87
CA THR A 361 2.20 -12.76 4.63
C THR A 361 2.37 -11.25 4.76
N TYR A 362 3.16 -10.69 3.85
CA TYR A 362 3.48 -9.27 3.76
C TYR A 362 3.19 -8.75 2.35
N GLN A 363 3.63 -7.53 2.04
CA GLN A 363 3.47 -6.94 0.72
C GLN A 363 4.26 -7.70 -0.37
N PRO A 364 3.77 -7.68 -1.64
CA PRO A 364 4.36 -8.41 -2.74
C PRO A 364 5.70 -7.82 -3.20
N LEU A 365 6.38 -8.53 -4.09
CA LEU A 365 7.71 -8.23 -4.61
C LEU A 365 7.85 -6.79 -5.16
N ASP A 366 6.83 -6.26 -5.80
CA ASP A 366 6.85 -4.91 -6.35
C ASP A 366 6.64 -3.80 -5.31
N HIS A 367 6.33 -4.17 -4.08
CA HIS A 367 6.27 -3.28 -2.91
C HIS A 367 7.40 -3.63 -1.93
N PRO A 368 8.68 -3.51 -2.32
CA PRO A 368 9.77 -3.96 -1.48
C PRO A 368 9.76 -3.24 -0.14
N TRP A 369 10.07 -3.98 0.92
CA TRP A 369 10.40 -3.42 2.22
C TRP A 369 11.87 -3.71 2.54
N VAL A 370 12.48 -2.81 3.28
CA VAL A 370 13.92 -2.83 3.56
C VAL A 370 14.13 -2.94 5.06
N LEU A 371 14.93 -3.90 5.49
CA LEU A 371 15.16 -4.18 6.91
C LEU A 371 15.61 -2.92 7.69
N GLN A 372 16.46 -2.11 7.07
CA GLN A 372 16.96 -0.87 7.66
C GLN A 372 15.94 0.28 7.67
N ILE A 373 14.80 0.10 6.99
CA ILE A 373 13.70 1.06 6.91
C ILE A 373 12.42 0.36 7.41
N PRO A 374 12.27 0.17 8.73
CA PRO A 374 11.13 -0.57 9.27
C PRO A 374 9.77 0.04 8.92
N GLU A 375 9.72 1.33 8.61
CA GLU A 375 8.53 2.04 8.16
C GLU A 375 8.07 1.58 6.77
N SER A 376 8.93 0.91 6.01
CA SER A 376 8.57 0.34 4.70
C SER A 376 7.74 -0.94 4.80
N LEU A 377 7.74 -1.63 5.96
CA LEU A 377 6.87 -2.78 6.23
C LEU A 377 5.53 -2.31 6.79
N TYR A 378 4.52 -2.19 5.93
CA TYR A 378 3.21 -1.69 6.32
C TYR A 378 2.08 -2.71 6.20
N LEU A 379 2.13 -3.64 5.23
CA LEU A 379 1.10 -4.68 5.06
C LEU A 379 1.47 -5.94 5.84
N LYS A 380 0.54 -6.46 6.64
CA LYS A 380 0.63 -7.73 7.36
C LYS A 380 -0.71 -8.43 7.24
N THR A 381 -0.67 -9.72 6.92
CA THR A 381 -1.87 -10.54 6.74
C THR A 381 -1.70 -11.87 7.45
N LEU A 382 -2.67 -12.24 8.25
CA LEU A 382 -2.79 -13.56 8.87
C LEU A 382 -3.74 -14.40 8.03
N ILE A 383 -3.36 -15.64 7.75
CA ILE A 383 -4.22 -16.65 7.11
C ILE A 383 -4.42 -17.77 8.11
N LEU A 384 -5.66 -18.03 8.47
CA LEU A 384 -6.02 -18.84 9.62
C LEU A 384 -7.12 -19.84 9.25
N ARG A 385 -7.04 -21.06 9.80
CA ARG A 385 -8.12 -22.07 9.72
C ARG A 385 -8.85 -22.10 11.05
N ALA A 386 -10.18 -22.10 10.98
CA ALA A 386 -11.06 -22.20 12.15
C ALA A 386 -11.65 -23.61 12.24
N ASP A 387 -11.52 -24.25 13.40
CA ASP A 387 -12.14 -25.56 13.70
C ASP A 387 -13.57 -25.42 14.23
#